data_72cc23e1dd6388feccca64e2aea3f450
#
_entry.id   72cc23e1dd6388feccca64e2aea3f450
#
_cell.length_a   1.000
_cell.length_b   1.000
_cell.length_c   1.000
_cell.angle_alpha   90.00
_cell.angle_beta   90.00
_cell.angle_gamma   90.00
#
_symmetry.space_group_name_H-M   'P 1'
#
loop_
_entity.id
_entity.type
_entity.pdbx_description
1 polymer ?
#
loop_
_entity_poly.entity_id
_entity_poly.type
_entity_poly.pdbx_seq_one_letter_code
_entity_poly.pdbx_strand_id
1 'polypeptide(L)'
;MSRLGHFTGVFRVCGWGLGCSHGITYRFVNTLSGAESSPALPLKAENALLGALDMSSIEPTVYDLTAPEMEGRGRGTPGNARARAYIVSRLVNAGLAPLFEGAFGQPTFLERRGGSPYAVNVGAYLPAAKPTAGWIALVAHYDHLGVRSGSVHPGADDNAGAVAMLLALGDALGRARPPLRRHVVLLFSDAEEPPNVRTDRMGSAWFWRHPPFPLTTLHCALVFDLLAGPATPGARDAGLADVIFVLGAEASPGLARLARGVPPETSVEPLLLGLPLIEAYPFIPWRRFAQGDYHGLREQGRRPFLLVTGGRASTYHTAEDTPDTLDYAKLARVTRWVTRLLVHAAEDPRDLGWTDMVADPLADARAILRFHASTGNGSQFPWLLRRALAADRARVQALLHAWEAGAAPTAAEYRELTLIALRLQAALWHPAGWWFALW
;
A
#
# COMPACT_ATOMS: atom_id res chain seq x y z
N MET A 1 15.11 38.91 -0.90
CA MET A 1 14.53 38.76 0.48
C MET A 1 13.01 38.83 0.34
N SER A 2 12.33 37.74 0.09
CA SER A 2 10.88 37.65 0.07
C SER A 2 10.45 36.68 1.20
N ARG A 3 9.64 37.22 2.12
CA ARG A 3 9.16 36.50 3.28
C ARG A 3 8.19 35.39 2.83
N LEU A 4 8.54 34.15 3.14
CA LEU A 4 7.63 32.99 3.05
C LEU A 4 6.61 33.10 4.18
N GLY A 5 5.37 33.32 3.85
CA GLY A 5 4.25 33.27 4.77
C GLY A 5 3.79 31.83 4.95
N HIS A 6 4.03 31.26 6.13
CA HIS A 6 3.38 30.03 6.54
C HIS A 6 1.97 30.35 7.03
N PHE A 7 0.95 29.95 6.29
CA PHE A 7 -0.41 29.93 6.80
C PHE A 7 -0.71 28.55 7.36
N THR A 8 -0.80 28.46 8.68
CA THR A 8 -1.31 27.27 9.38
C THR A 8 -2.72 27.56 9.85
N GLY A 9 -3.72 27.02 9.17
CA GLY A 9 -5.09 27.02 9.64
C GLY A 9 -5.37 25.71 10.40
N VAL A 10 -5.65 25.78 11.69
CA VAL A 10 -6.11 24.64 12.50
C VAL A 10 -7.62 24.75 12.64
N PHE A 11 -8.37 23.84 12.03
CA PHE A 11 -9.81 23.77 12.18
C PHE A 11 -10.20 22.53 12.98
N ARG A 12 -10.87 22.74 14.12
CA ARG A 12 -11.51 21.67 14.88
C ARG A 12 -12.94 21.50 14.37
N VAL A 13 -13.28 20.32 13.90
CA VAL A 13 -14.68 19.95 13.62
C VAL A 13 -15.22 19.21 14.85
N CYS A 14 -16.05 19.88 15.63
CA CYS A 14 -16.82 19.24 16.70
C CYS A 14 -18.02 18.51 16.08
N GLY A 15 -18.06 17.19 16.20
CA GLY A 15 -19.26 16.41 15.95
C GLY A 15 -20.24 16.59 17.12
N TRP A 16 -21.51 16.73 16.82
CA TRP A 16 -22.59 16.82 17.81
C TRP A 16 -22.81 15.47 18.51
N GLY A 17 -22.63 15.43 19.80
CA GLY A 17 -23.14 14.40 20.71
C GLY A 17 -22.11 13.44 21.29
N LEU A 18 -21.88 13.59 22.61
CA LEU A 18 -21.23 12.67 23.54
C LEU A 18 -19.70 12.45 23.41
N GLY A 19 -18.94 13.31 24.04
CA GLY A 19 -17.74 12.98 24.81
C GLY A 19 -16.61 12.20 24.15
N CYS A 20 -16.13 12.59 22.95
CA CYS A 20 -14.86 12.09 22.44
C CYS A 20 -14.05 13.23 21.80
N SER A 21 -12.95 13.59 22.48
CA SER A 21 -12.01 14.65 22.10
C SER A 21 -10.99 14.18 21.05
N HIS A 22 -11.42 13.81 19.85
CA HIS A 22 -10.49 13.56 18.75
C HIS A 22 -11.10 14.12 17.46
N GLY A 23 -10.73 15.35 17.13
CA GLY A 23 -11.01 15.98 15.85
C GLY A 23 -9.93 15.59 14.81
N ILE A 24 -10.34 15.29 13.58
CA ILE A 24 -9.42 15.16 12.46
C ILE A 24 -8.97 16.57 12.08
N THR A 25 -7.69 16.86 12.20
CA THR A 25 -7.09 18.13 11.81
C THR A 25 -6.45 17.95 10.43
N TYR A 26 -6.98 18.64 9.40
CA TYR A 26 -6.35 18.70 8.09
C TYR A 26 -5.36 19.87 8.07
N ARG A 27 -4.10 19.58 7.72
CA ARG A 27 -3.10 20.59 7.39
C ARG A 27 -2.86 20.55 5.88
N PHE A 28 -2.92 21.68 5.23
CA PHE A 28 -2.63 21.80 3.80
C PHE A 28 -1.21 22.35 3.62
N VAL A 29 -0.42 21.71 2.79
CA VAL A 29 0.89 22.21 2.37
C VAL A 29 0.79 22.67 0.92
N ASN A 30 1.07 23.93 0.68
CA ASN A 30 1.25 24.44 -0.67
C ASN A 30 2.66 24.03 -1.13
N THR A 31 2.78 22.95 -1.88
CA THR A 31 4.05 22.52 -2.48
C THR A 31 4.36 23.39 -3.70
N LEU A 32 4.75 24.65 -3.45
CA LEU A 32 5.44 25.44 -4.49
C LEU A 32 6.90 24.95 -4.55
N SER A 33 7.17 24.22 -5.61
CA SER A 33 8.44 24.00 -6.30
C SER A 33 9.70 24.59 -5.65
N GLY A 34 10.36 23.80 -4.82
CA GLY A 34 11.80 23.86 -4.68
C GLY A 34 12.36 22.56 -5.25
N ALA A 35 12.89 22.59 -6.46
CA ALA A 35 13.71 21.51 -6.97
C ALA A 35 15.02 21.51 -6.18
N GLU A 36 15.00 20.95 -4.97
CA GLU A 36 16.23 20.56 -4.29
C GLU A 36 16.85 19.44 -5.12
N SER A 37 18.09 19.65 -5.58
CA SER A 37 18.87 18.64 -6.29
C SER A 37 18.90 17.36 -5.46
N SER A 38 18.29 16.30 -5.99
CA SER A 38 18.44 14.95 -5.42
C SER A 38 19.94 14.63 -5.30
N PRO A 39 20.39 14.07 -4.16
CA PRO A 39 21.77 13.58 -4.07
C PRO A 39 22.02 12.57 -5.20
N ALA A 40 23.26 12.53 -5.70
CA ALA A 40 23.64 11.58 -6.75
C ALA A 40 23.15 10.18 -6.39
N LEU A 41 22.38 9.59 -7.31
CA LEU A 41 21.70 8.32 -7.09
C LEU A 41 22.72 7.21 -6.77
N PRO A 42 22.40 6.27 -5.87
CA PRO A 42 23.26 5.13 -5.55
C PRO A 42 23.24 4.08 -6.67
N LEU A 43 23.55 4.51 -7.89
CA LEU A 43 23.47 3.75 -9.15
C LEU A 43 24.13 2.37 -9.06
N LYS A 44 25.17 2.22 -8.26
CA LYS A 44 25.88 0.94 -8.15
C LYS A 44 25.03 -0.12 -7.42
N ALA A 45 24.40 0.24 -6.30
CA ALA A 45 23.54 -0.68 -5.55
C ALA A 45 22.26 -0.97 -6.34
N GLU A 46 21.69 0.04 -6.99
CA GLU A 46 20.50 -0.09 -7.84
C GLU A 46 20.76 -1.04 -9.02
N ASN A 47 21.83 -0.82 -9.78
CA ASN A 47 22.19 -1.67 -10.92
C ASN A 47 22.50 -3.10 -10.48
N ALA A 48 23.17 -3.29 -9.34
CA ALA A 48 23.46 -4.62 -8.79
C ALA A 48 22.17 -5.38 -8.44
N LEU A 49 21.20 -4.72 -7.80
CA LEU A 49 19.93 -5.35 -7.46
C LEU A 49 19.08 -5.60 -8.71
N LEU A 50 18.93 -4.63 -9.60
CA LEU A 50 18.16 -4.79 -10.83
C LEU A 50 18.74 -5.90 -11.72
N GLY A 51 20.08 -6.03 -11.78
CA GLY A 51 20.74 -7.10 -12.50
C GLY A 51 20.61 -8.48 -11.85
N ALA A 52 20.37 -8.52 -10.54
CA ALA A 52 20.16 -9.76 -9.78
C ALA A 52 18.68 -10.21 -9.74
N LEU A 53 17.72 -9.37 -10.15
CA LEU A 53 16.31 -9.75 -10.18
C LEU A 53 16.06 -10.84 -11.22
N ASP A 54 15.45 -11.93 -10.77
CA ASP A 54 14.90 -12.96 -11.64
C ASP A 54 13.39 -12.84 -11.75
N MET A 55 12.93 -12.15 -12.77
CA MET A 55 11.49 -11.93 -13.01
C MET A 55 10.76 -13.21 -13.41
N SER A 56 11.48 -14.21 -13.96
CA SER A 56 10.89 -15.48 -14.36
C SER A 56 10.46 -16.34 -13.17
N SER A 57 10.97 -16.03 -11.96
CA SER A 57 10.59 -16.74 -10.73
C SER A 57 9.27 -16.29 -10.13
N ILE A 58 8.72 -15.13 -10.55
CA ILE A 58 7.51 -14.54 -9.95
C ILE A 58 6.27 -15.39 -10.26
N GLU A 59 6.02 -15.64 -11.53
CA GLU A 59 4.84 -16.41 -11.97
C GLU A 59 4.79 -17.81 -11.35
N PRO A 60 5.84 -18.66 -11.42
CA PRO A 60 5.83 -19.95 -10.75
C PRO A 60 5.59 -19.84 -9.23
N THR A 61 6.12 -18.81 -8.57
CA THR A 61 5.89 -18.59 -7.14
C THR A 61 4.42 -18.31 -6.83
N VAL A 62 3.72 -17.54 -7.68
CA VAL A 62 2.28 -17.32 -7.53
C VAL A 62 1.52 -18.63 -7.69
N TYR A 63 1.84 -19.44 -8.70
CA TYR A 63 1.22 -20.76 -8.89
C TYR A 63 1.46 -21.67 -7.68
N ASP A 64 2.68 -21.72 -7.13
CA ASP A 64 3.00 -22.51 -5.95
C ASP A 64 2.15 -22.06 -4.74
N LEU A 65 2.05 -20.75 -4.49
CA LEU A 65 1.29 -20.19 -3.35
C LEU A 65 -0.22 -20.32 -3.50
N THR A 66 -0.73 -20.47 -4.72
CA THR A 66 -2.17 -20.61 -5.01
C THR A 66 -2.56 -22.04 -5.35
N ALA A 67 -1.63 -22.98 -5.30
CA ALA A 67 -1.88 -24.40 -5.55
C ALA A 67 -2.98 -24.96 -4.63
N PRO A 68 -3.74 -25.96 -5.07
CA PRO A 68 -4.83 -26.54 -4.26
C PRO A 68 -4.41 -26.96 -2.86
N GLU A 69 -3.16 -27.43 -2.70
CA GLU A 69 -2.59 -27.86 -1.43
C GLU A 69 -2.42 -26.72 -0.43
N MET A 70 -2.37 -25.48 -0.92
CA MET A 70 -2.29 -24.27 -0.08
C MET A 70 -3.67 -23.89 0.51
N GLU A 71 -4.75 -24.53 0.05
CA GLU A 71 -6.11 -24.36 0.59
C GLU A 71 -6.51 -22.89 0.73
N GLY A 72 -6.08 -22.03 -0.22
CA GLY A 72 -6.28 -20.57 -0.15
C GLY A 72 -5.64 -19.91 1.07
N ARG A 73 -4.64 -20.51 1.67
CA ARG A 73 -3.79 -19.97 2.75
C ARG A 73 -4.56 -19.42 3.97
N GLY A 74 -5.79 -19.90 4.18
CA GLY A 74 -6.61 -19.42 5.30
C GLY A 74 -5.87 -19.52 6.64
N ARG A 75 -5.88 -18.46 7.44
CA ARG A 75 -5.20 -18.40 8.73
C ARG A 75 -5.47 -19.63 9.61
N GLY A 76 -4.40 -20.24 10.10
CA GLY A 76 -4.47 -21.39 11.03
C GLY A 76 -4.83 -22.72 10.37
N THR A 77 -4.91 -22.78 9.03
CA THR A 77 -5.11 -24.04 8.28
C THR A 77 -3.78 -24.74 7.96
N PRO A 78 -3.81 -26.02 7.58
CA PRO A 78 -2.63 -26.68 7.04
C PRO A 78 -2.06 -25.99 5.80
N GLY A 79 -2.91 -25.43 4.92
CA GLY A 79 -2.49 -24.66 3.76
C GLY A 79 -1.69 -23.40 4.13
N ASN A 80 -2.15 -22.64 5.12
CA ASN A 80 -1.39 -21.51 5.66
C ASN A 80 -0.02 -21.94 6.22
N ALA A 81 0.03 -23.09 6.91
CA ALA A 81 1.30 -23.63 7.44
C ALA A 81 2.26 -24.02 6.30
N ARG A 82 1.76 -24.59 5.19
CA ARG A 82 2.55 -24.92 3.99
C ARG A 82 3.09 -23.66 3.31
N ALA A 83 2.24 -22.63 3.12
CA ALA A 83 2.67 -21.37 2.56
C ALA A 83 3.77 -20.71 3.40
N ARG A 84 3.61 -20.72 4.72
CA ARG A 84 4.66 -20.27 5.66
C ARG A 84 5.96 -21.04 5.49
N ALA A 85 5.90 -22.37 5.42
CA ALA A 85 7.09 -23.20 5.23
C ALA A 85 7.77 -22.93 3.89
N TYR A 86 6.98 -22.74 2.84
CA TYR A 86 7.48 -22.34 1.51
C TYR A 86 8.23 -21.01 1.58
N ILE A 87 7.64 -19.98 2.16
CA ILE A 87 8.26 -18.65 2.30
C ILE A 87 9.57 -18.76 3.09
N VAL A 88 9.56 -19.45 4.24
CA VAL A 88 10.77 -19.64 5.06
C VAL A 88 11.87 -20.33 4.24
N SER A 89 11.54 -21.39 3.49
CA SER A 89 12.54 -22.11 2.68
C SER A 89 13.20 -21.20 1.63
N ARG A 90 12.41 -20.32 0.98
CA ARG A 90 12.91 -19.35 0.00
C ARG A 90 13.88 -18.34 0.65
N LEU A 91 13.51 -17.80 1.84
CA LEU A 91 14.36 -16.85 2.58
C LEU A 91 15.67 -17.48 3.06
N VAL A 92 15.63 -18.74 3.53
CA VAL A 92 16.83 -19.51 3.88
C VAL A 92 17.73 -19.71 2.66
N ASN A 93 17.16 -20.13 1.54
CA ASN A 93 17.92 -20.35 0.28
C ASN A 93 18.52 -19.05 -0.27
N ALA A 94 17.83 -17.91 -0.07
CA ALA A 94 18.38 -16.59 -0.40
C ALA A 94 19.53 -16.18 0.55
N GLY A 95 19.79 -16.89 1.64
CA GLY A 95 20.82 -16.58 2.61
C GLY A 95 20.57 -15.28 3.39
N LEU A 96 19.30 -14.90 3.56
CA LEU A 96 18.91 -13.78 4.41
C LEU A 96 18.95 -14.18 5.88
N ALA A 97 19.21 -13.21 6.76
CA ALA A 97 19.21 -13.44 8.19
C ALA A 97 17.78 -13.56 8.75
N PRO A 98 17.51 -14.46 9.70
CA PRO A 98 16.24 -14.54 10.38
C PRO A 98 15.99 -13.28 11.23
N LEU A 99 14.76 -12.77 11.20
CA LEU A 99 14.42 -11.47 11.80
C LEU A 99 14.17 -11.58 13.32
N PHE A 100 13.72 -12.70 13.84
CA PHE A 100 13.23 -12.85 15.22
C PHE A 100 14.14 -13.76 16.05
N GLU A 101 15.12 -13.18 16.75
CA GLU A 101 16.02 -13.90 17.68
C GLU A 101 16.53 -15.25 17.16
N GLY A 102 16.96 -15.28 15.90
CA GLY A 102 17.43 -16.50 15.24
C GLY A 102 16.35 -17.33 14.56
N ALA A 103 15.08 -16.91 14.61
CA ALA A 103 13.96 -17.54 13.92
C ALA A 103 13.40 -16.66 12.79
N PHE A 104 12.82 -17.31 11.77
CA PHE A 104 12.09 -16.62 10.71
C PHE A 104 10.63 -16.34 11.09
N GLY A 105 10.07 -17.07 12.05
CA GLY A 105 8.69 -16.98 12.49
C GLY A 105 8.51 -16.13 13.73
N GLN A 106 7.51 -15.22 13.73
CA GLN A 106 7.03 -14.51 14.91
C GLN A 106 5.62 -15.01 15.24
N PRO A 107 5.45 -15.88 16.25
CA PRO A 107 4.13 -16.27 16.69
C PRO A 107 3.41 -15.11 17.35
N THR A 108 2.12 -14.94 17.03
CA THR A 108 1.27 -13.94 17.67
C THR A 108 0.42 -14.63 18.73
N PHE A 109 0.50 -14.17 19.96
CA PHE A 109 -0.29 -14.68 21.06
C PHE A 109 -1.36 -13.66 21.43
N LEU A 110 -2.57 -13.92 20.95
CA LEU A 110 -3.75 -13.32 21.52
C LEU A 110 -4.24 -14.33 22.57
N GLU A 111 -4.59 -13.85 23.78
CA GLU A 111 -5.02 -14.70 24.88
C GLU A 111 -6.03 -15.77 24.43
N ARG A 112 -5.54 -16.95 24.14
CA ARG A 112 -6.32 -18.16 23.97
C ARG A 112 -5.78 -19.24 24.89
N ARG A 113 -6.68 -19.81 25.68
CA ARG A 113 -6.41 -21.04 26.40
C ARG A 113 -6.06 -22.13 25.38
N GLY A 114 -4.82 -22.61 25.39
CA GLY A 114 -4.45 -23.77 24.56
C GLY A 114 -3.06 -23.77 23.90
N GLY A 115 -2.23 -22.75 24.11
CA GLY A 115 -0.78 -22.81 23.76
C GLY A 115 -0.40 -22.66 22.28
N SER A 116 -1.33 -22.72 21.33
CA SER A 116 -1.03 -22.52 19.92
C SER A 116 -1.09 -21.03 19.54
N PRO A 117 -0.17 -20.53 18.71
CA PRO A 117 -0.21 -19.14 18.26
C PRO A 117 -1.48 -18.88 17.44
N TYR A 118 -1.99 -17.63 17.52
CA TYR A 118 -3.14 -17.20 16.74
C TYR A 118 -2.80 -17.08 15.27
N ALA A 119 -1.64 -16.52 14.96
CA ALA A 119 -1.06 -16.36 13.64
C ALA A 119 0.47 -16.42 13.74
N VAL A 120 1.18 -16.50 12.63
CA VAL A 120 2.65 -16.52 12.62
C VAL A 120 3.17 -15.65 11.47
N ASN A 121 3.68 -14.47 11.79
CA ASN A 121 4.40 -13.68 10.81
C ASN A 121 5.71 -14.36 10.40
N VAL A 122 6.17 -14.15 9.17
CA VAL A 122 7.49 -14.56 8.70
C VAL A 122 8.33 -13.35 8.40
N GLY A 123 9.58 -13.33 8.86
CA GLY A 123 10.48 -12.22 8.62
C GLY A 123 11.93 -12.61 8.43
N ALA A 124 12.57 -11.94 7.49
CA ALA A 124 14.00 -12.03 7.25
C ALA A 124 14.57 -10.63 6.99
N TYR A 125 15.88 -10.50 7.05
CA TYR A 125 16.50 -9.23 6.69
C TYR A 125 17.87 -9.37 6.04
N LEU A 126 18.24 -8.39 5.20
CA LEU A 126 19.60 -8.16 4.76
C LEU A 126 20.26 -7.18 5.74
N PRO A 127 21.38 -7.53 6.39
CA PRO A 127 22.10 -6.61 7.25
C PRO A 127 22.63 -5.40 6.46
N ALA A 128 22.58 -4.21 7.08
CA ALA A 128 23.20 -3.02 6.56
C ALA A 128 24.74 -3.13 6.56
N ALA A 129 25.41 -2.30 5.76
CA ALA A 129 26.87 -2.22 5.73
C ALA A 129 27.46 -1.71 7.06
N LYS A 130 26.68 -1.00 7.87
CA LYS A 130 27.09 -0.47 9.19
C LYS A 130 26.13 -0.93 10.30
N PRO A 131 26.63 -1.37 11.46
CA PRO A 131 25.81 -1.93 12.54
C PRO A 131 24.81 -0.92 13.16
N THR A 132 25.09 0.38 13.10
CA THR A 132 24.27 1.45 13.69
C THR A 132 23.20 1.97 12.72
N ALA A 133 22.96 1.25 11.64
CA ALA A 133 22.01 1.66 10.62
C ALA A 133 20.55 1.49 11.09
N GLY A 134 19.68 2.34 10.56
CA GLY A 134 18.24 2.18 10.71
C GLY A 134 17.68 1.05 9.84
N TRP A 135 16.36 0.89 9.86
CA TRP A 135 15.64 -0.19 9.21
C TRP A 135 14.69 0.33 8.13
N ILE A 136 14.52 -0.46 7.08
CA ILE A 136 13.42 -0.33 6.12
C ILE A 136 12.68 -1.65 6.12
N ALA A 137 11.35 -1.61 6.14
CA ALA A 137 10.52 -2.79 6.06
C ALA A 137 9.75 -2.82 4.73
N LEU A 138 9.73 -4.00 4.11
CA LEU A 138 8.91 -4.35 2.96
C LEU A 138 7.89 -5.38 3.45
N VAL A 139 6.60 -5.12 3.28
CA VAL A 139 5.53 -5.88 3.93
C VAL A 139 4.50 -6.34 2.92
N ALA A 140 4.14 -7.62 2.97
CA ALA A 140 2.99 -8.18 2.27
C ALA A 140 2.39 -9.29 3.14
N HIS A 141 1.06 -9.39 3.21
CA HIS A 141 0.45 -10.53 3.90
C HIS A 141 0.46 -11.78 3.01
N TYR A 142 0.56 -12.95 3.66
CA TYR A 142 0.61 -14.22 2.93
C TYR A 142 -0.63 -15.10 3.16
N ASP A 143 -1.46 -14.78 4.16
CA ASP A 143 -2.76 -15.41 4.33
C ASP A 143 -3.76 -14.93 3.27
N HIS A 144 -4.83 -15.71 3.08
CA HIS A 144 -6.00 -15.31 2.31
C HIS A 144 -7.22 -15.98 2.90
N LEU A 145 -8.36 -15.92 2.21
CA LEU A 145 -9.67 -16.33 2.73
C LEU A 145 -9.79 -17.83 3.02
N GLY A 146 -8.94 -18.67 2.45
CA GLY A 146 -9.02 -20.11 2.62
C GLY A 146 -10.14 -20.75 1.82
N VAL A 147 -10.79 -21.74 2.42
CA VAL A 147 -11.96 -22.41 1.81
C VAL A 147 -13.23 -21.76 2.35
N ARG A 148 -14.09 -21.26 1.44
CA ARG A 148 -15.37 -20.62 1.76
C ARG A 148 -16.50 -21.33 0.99
N SER A 149 -17.52 -21.77 1.71
CA SER A 149 -18.66 -22.47 1.12
C SER A 149 -18.27 -23.64 0.21
N GLY A 150 -17.21 -24.36 0.55
CA GLY A 150 -16.71 -25.50 -0.22
C GLY A 150 -15.80 -25.14 -1.42
N SER A 151 -15.58 -23.86 -1.71
CA SER A 151 -14.68 -23.40 -2.76
C SER A 151 -13.39 -22.85 -2.19
N VAL A 152 -12.25 -23.18 -2.79
CA VAL A 152 -10.96 -22.58 -2.49
C VAL A 152 -10.95 -21.16 -3.07
N HIS A 153 -10.51 -20.19 -2.27
CA HIS A 153 -10.20 -18.83 -2.73
C HIS A 153 -8.68 -18.75 -2.86
N PRO A 154 -8.12 -18.81 -4.08
CA PRO A 154 -6.67 -18.92 -4.26
C PRO A 154 -5.90 -17.68 -3.83
N GLY A 155 -6.47 -16.46 -4.03
CA GLY A 155 -5.86 -15.20 -3.66
C GLY A 155 -4.56 -14.94 -4.42
N ALA A 156 -4.64 -14.92 -5.75
CA ALA A 156 -3.46 -14.71 -6.58
C ALA A 156 -3.02 -13.25 -6.58
N ASP A 157 -3.96 -12.31 -6.81
CA ASP A 157 -3.70 -10.87 -6.63
C ASP A 157 -3.68 -10.51 -5.15
N ASP A 158 -4.51 -11.18 -4.35
CA ASP A 158 -4.69 -10.96 -2.92
C ASP A 158 -4.17 -12.15 -2.07
N ASN A 159 -2.90 -12.25 -1.69
CA ASN A 159 -1.82 -11.32 -1.97
C ASN A 159 -0.58 -12.09 -2.45
N ALA A 160 -0.76 -13.27 -3.14
CA ALA A 160 0.35 -14.10 -3.58
C ALA A 160 1.29 -13.38 -4.56
N GLY A 161 0.75 -12.47 -5.39
CA GLY A 161 1.55 -11.65 -6.31
C GLY A 161 2.56 -10.77 -5.60
N ALA A 162 2.14 -10.06 -4.53
CA ALA A 162 3.05 -9.24 -3.74
C ALA A 162 4.06 -10.09 -2.94
N VAL A 163 3.61 -11.25 -2.42
CA VAL A 163 4.52 -12.21 -1.76
C VAL A 163 5.59 -12.70 -2.74
N ALA A 164 5.20 -13.06 -3.97
CA ALA A 164 6.14 -13.52 -5.02
C ALA A 164 7.13 -12.42 -5.40
N MET A 165 6.66 -11.17 -5.54
CA MET A 165 7.53 -10.00 -5.74
C MET A 165 8.56 -9.85 -4.63
N LEU A 166 8.15 -9.93 -3.36
CA LEU A 166 9.07 -9.80 -2.22
C LEU A 166 10.04 -10.96 -2.14
N LEU A 167 9.65 -12.19 -2.51
CA LEU A 167 10.56 -13.33 -2.56
C LEU A 167 11.60 -13.17 -3.68
N ALA A 168 11.20 -12.73 -4.86
CA ALA A 168 12.13 -12.43 -5.95
C ALA A 168 13.13 -11.33 -5.57
N LEU A 169 12.67 -10.29 -4.87
CA LEU A 169 13.53 -9.24 -4.32
C LEU A 169 14.45 -9.78 -3.21
N GLY A 170 13.96 -10.68 -2.36
CA GLY A 170 14.76 -11.36 -1.34
C GLY A 170 15.89 -12.19 -1.95
N ASP A 171 15.62 -12.93 -3.00
CA ASP A 171 16.62 -13.67 -3.76
C ASP A 171 17.67 -12.73 -4.40
N ALA A 172 17.22 -11.59 -4.93
CA ALA A 172 18.14 -10.59 -5.49
C ALA A 172 19.03 -9.95 -4.40
N LEU A 173 18.44 -9.61 -3.25
CA LEU A 173 19.18 -9.09 -2.08
C LEU A 173 20.22 -10.09 -1.59
N GLY A 174 19.87 -11.38 -1.54
CA GLY A 174 20.77 -12.46 -1.14
C GLY A 174 21.92 -12.68 -2.13
N ARG A 175 21.66 -12.60 -3.44
CA ARG A 175 22.66 -12.75 -4.49
C ARG A 175 23.59 -11.53 -4.60
N ALA A 176 23.02 -10.33 -4.66
CA ALA A 176 23.80 -9.11 -4.91
C ALA A 176 24.49 -8.57 -3.65
N ARG A 177 23.90 -8.79 -2.46
CA ARG A 177 24.36 -8.27 -1.15
C ARG A 177 24.87 -6.82 -1.22
N PRO A 178 24.08 -5.89 -1.74
CA PRO A 178 24.52 -4.51 -1.88
C PRO A 178 24.82 -3.93 -0.50
N PRO A 179 25.90 -3.13 -0.35
CA PRO A 179 26.28 -2.54 0.93
C PRO A 179 25.38 -1.34 1.27
N LEU A 180 24.11 -1.60 1.52
CA LEU A 180 23.11 -0.58 1.83
C LEU A 180 23.38 0.09 3.19
N ARG A 181 22.99 1.36 3.30
CA ARG A 181 23.09 2.14 4.54
C ARG A 181 22.18 1.59 5.65
N ARG A 182 21.04 0.96 5.31
CA ARG A 182 20.04 0.48 6.26
C ARG A 182 19.81 -1.03 6.12
N HIS A 183 19.40 -1.65 7.21
CA HIS A 183 18.89 -3.01 7.18
C HIS A 183 17.59 -3.06 6.36
N VAL A 184 17.44 -4.08 5.53
CA VAL A 184 16.24 -4.28 4.72
C VAL A 184 15.50 -5.51 5.24
N VAL A 185 14.31 -5.29 5.80
CA VAL A 185 13.42 -6.33 6.31
C VAL A 185 12.42 -6.72 5.21
N LEU A 186 12.23 -8.02 5.03
CA LEU A 186 11.10 -8.61 4.33
C LEU A 186 10.18 -9.21 5.38
N LEU A 187 8.97 -8.69 5.50
CA LEU A 187 7.95 -9.15 6.44
C LEU A 187 6.75 -9.69 5.65
N PHE A 188 6.43 -10.94 5.91
CA PHE A 188 5.23 -11.61 5.41
C PHE A 188 4.27 -11.76 6.59
N SER A 189 3.26 -10.89 6.66
CA SER A 189 2.28 -10.87 7.74
C SER A 189 1.24 -11.95 7.56
N ASP A 190 0.68 -12.43 8.68
CA ASP A 190 -0.41 -13.40 8.74
C ASP A 190 -1.66 -12.73 9.32
N ALA A 191 -2.82 -13.30 9.10
CA ALA A 191 -4.09 -12.82 9.66
C ALA A 191 -4.44 -11.37 9.25
N GLU A 192 -4.14 -10.97 8.02
CA GLU A 192 -4.61 -9.69 7.47
C GLU A 192 -6.10 -9.76 7.15
N GLU A 193 -6.55 -10.85 6.61
CA GLU A 193 -7.87 -11.08 6.07
C GLU A 193 -9.02 -11.12 7.10
N PRO A 194 -10.28 -10.88 6.66
CA PRO A 194 -11.43 -11.03 7.53
C PRO A 194 -11.49 -12.40 8.24
N PRO A 195 -11.80 -12.45 9.55
CA PRO A 195 -12.37 -11.37 10.38
C PRO A 195 -11.33 -10.48 11.08
N ASN A 196 -10.05 -10.59 10.75
CA ASN A 196 -8.97 -9.95 11.50
C ASN A 196 -8.64 -8.55 10.99
N VAL A 197 -8.81 -8.31 9.68
CA VAL A 197 -8.60 -6.99 9.07
C VAL A 197 -9.32 -5.91 9.89
N ARG A 198 -8.64 -4.79 10.12
CA ARG A 198 -9.14 -3.68 10.94
C ARG A 198 -9.21 -3.95 12.43
N THR A 199 -8.54 -4.99 12.90
CA THR A 199 -8.47 -5.30 14.34
C THR A 199 -7.03 -5.44 14.80
N ASP A 200 -6.85 -5.41 16.12
CA ASP A 200 -5.57 -5.70 16.76
C ASP A 200 -5.07 -7.15 16.56
N ARG A 201 -5.88 -7.98 15.91
CA ARG A 201 -5.59 -9.40 15.67
C ARG A 201 -4.79 -9.62 14.40
N MET A 202 -4.61 -8.61 13.56
CA MET A 202 -3.72 -8.68 12.41
C MET A 202 -2.29 -9.00 12.85
N GLY A 203 -1.62 -9.88 12.12
CA GLY A 203 -0.22 -10.18 12.39
C GLY A 203 0.69 -8.95 12.27
N SER A 204 0.44 -8.09 11.31
CA SER A 204 1.15 -6.81 11.20
C SER A 204 0.91 -5.87 12.38
N ALA A 205 -0.32 -5.81 12.90
CA ALA A 205 -0.62 -5.02 14.10
C ALA A 205 0.14 -5.56 15.32
N TRP A 206 0.31 -6.88 15.41
CA TRP A 206 1.17 -7.49 16.42
C TRP A 206 2.64 -7.13 16.21
N PHE A 207 3.15 -7.24 14.97
CA PHE A 207 4.53 -6.93 14.63
C PHE A 207 4.89 -5.50 15.01
N TRP A 208 4.06 -4.52 14.67
CA TRP A 208 4.35 -3.11 14.98
C TRP A 208 4.27 -2.79 16.48
N ARG A 209 3.61 -3.63 17.27
CA ARG A 209 3.61 -3.54 18.74
C ARG A 209 4.80 -4.26 19.38
N HIS A 210 5.32 -5.29 18.73
CA HIS A 210 6.41 -6.14 19.22
C HIS A 210 7.51 -6.29 18.16
N PRO A 211 8.04 -5.17 17.65
CA PRO A 211 9.09 -5.24 16.63
C PRO A 211 10.39 -5.75 17.23
N PRO A 212 11.22 -6.49 16.47
CA PRO A 212 12.52 -6.98 16.95
C PRO A 212 13.60 -5.87 16.98
N PHE A 213 13.24 -4.65 16.66
CA PHE A 213 14.09 -3.46 16.70
C PHE A 213 13.29 -2.24 17.19
N PRO A 214 13.93 -1.21 17.75
CA PRO A 214 13.21 -0.02 18.17
C PRO A 214 12.53 0.67 16.98
N LEU A 215 11.20 0.88 17.04
CA LEU A 215 10.46 1.56 15.96
C LEU A 215 11.02 2.94 15.64
N THR A 216 11.67 3.60 16.59
CA THR A 216 12.34 4.90 16.38
C THR A 216 13.47 4.81 15.35
N THR A 217 14.01 3.63 15.08
CA THR A 217 15.05 3.38 14.08
C THR A 217 14.48 2.96 12.73
N LEU A 218 13.17 2.72 12.61
CA LEU A 218 12.52 2.46 11.33
C LEU A 218 12.50 3.75 10.50
N HIS A 219 13.17 3.74 9.37
CA HIS A 219 13.22 4.85 8.44
C HIS A 219 11.90 4.99 7.66
N CYS A 220 11.44 3.89 7.08
CA CYS A 220 10.12 3.77 6.48
C CYS A 220 9.71 2.32 6.29
N ALA A 221 8.42 2.13 5.95
CA ALA A 221 7.90 0.86 5.47
C ALA A 221 7.23 1.02 4.10
N LEU A 222 7.36 0.00 3.26
CA LEU A 222 6.64 -0.14 2.00
C LEU A 222 5.73 -1.34 2.14
N VAL A 223 4.43 -1.13 2.05
CA VAL A 223 3.39 -2.14 2.20
C VAL A 223 2.81 -2.43 0.82
N PHE A 224 2.64 -3.68 0.48
CA PHE A 224 2.22 -4.11 -0.85
C PHE A 224 0.97 -4.96 -0.78
N ASP A 225 0.00 -4.62 -1.63
CA ASP A 225 -1.26 -5.32 -1.70
C ASP A 225 -1.90 -5.15 -3.09
N LEU A 226 -2.48 -6.22 -3.69
CA LEU A 226 -3.24 -6.18 -4.93
C LEU A 226 -2.47 -5.54 -6.10
N LEU A 227 -1.28 -6.06 -6.45
CA LEU A 227 -0.37 -5.38 -7.39
C LEU A 227 -0.62 -5.67 -8.86
N ALA A 228 -1.23 -6.79 -9.19
CA ALA A 228 -1.24 -7.36 -10.54
C ALA A 228 -2.62 -7.82 -11.03
N GLY A 229 -3.68 -7.46 -10.33
CA GLY A 229 -5.04 -7.81 -10.73
C GLY A 229 -5.40 -7.30 -12.13
N PRO A 230 -6.32 -7.97 -12.84
CA PRO A 230 -6.68 -7.63 -14.19
C PRO A 230 -7.32 -6.25 -14.26
N ALA A 231 -6.80 -5.40 -15.15
CA ALA A 231 -7.42 -4.11 -15.41
C ALA A 231 -8.80 -4.31 -16.07
N THR A 232 -9.80 -3.56 -15.60
CA THR A 232 -11.12 -3.55 -16.24
C THR A 232 -11.02 -2.97 -17.66
N PRO A 233 -11.96 -3.31 -18.57
CA PRO A 233 -11.98 -2.70 -19.92
C PRO A 233 -11.92 -1.19 -19.86
N GLY A 234 -12.72 -0.54 -19.01
CA GLY A 234 -12.70 0.93 -18.85
C GLY A 234 -11.38 1.46 -18.34
N ALA A 235 -10.68 0.73 -17.47
CA ALA A 235 -9.33 1.12 -17.03
C ALA A 235 -8.31 1.02 -18.17
N ARG A 236 -8.38 -0.02 -18.99
CA ARG A 236 -7.52 -0.14 -20.19
C ARG A 236 -7.78 0.98 -21.19
N ASP A 237 -9.04 1.25 -21.51
CA ASP A 237 -9.44 2.30 -22.44
C ASP A 237 -9.01 3.70 -21.96
N ALA A 238 -8.97 3.90 -20.65
CA ALA A 238 -8.50 5.15 -20.03
C ALA A 238 -6.97 5.21 -19.84
N GLY A 239 -6.22 4.17 -20.26
CA GLY A 239 -4.77 4.10 -20.06
C GLY A 239 -4.37 3.97 -18.61
N LEU A 240 -5.20 3.32 -17.77
CA LEU A 240 -4.95 3.10 -16.35
C LEU A 240 -4.47 1.68 -16.02
N ALA A 241 -4.30 0.83 -17.04
CA ALA A 241 -3.90 -0.56 -16.82
C ALA A 241 -2.57 -0.68 -16.07
N ASP A 242 -1.64 0.22 -16.36
CA ASP A 242 -0.30 0.26 -15.79
C ASP A 242 -0.15 1.23 -14.60
N VAL A 243 -1.25 1.83 -14.13
CA VAL A 243 -1.22 2.68 -12.94
C VAL A 243 -1.09 1.82 -11.69
N ILE A 244 -0.23 2.27 -10.76
CA ILE A 244 -0.18 1.82 -9.38
C ILE A 244 -0.48 2.98 -8.45
N PHE A 245 -1.30 2.75 -7.44
CA PHE A 245 -1.61 3.75 -6.44
C PHE A 245 -0.56 3.71 -5.33
N VAL A 246 -0.07 4.87 -4.96
CA VAL A 246 0.92 5.07 -3.89
C VAL A 246 0.30 5.96 -2.82
N LEU A 247 -0.06 5.36 -1.70
CA LEU A 247 -0.84 5.97 -0.63
C LEU A 247 -0.02 6.14 0.63
N GLY A 248 -0.36 7.13 1.46
CA GLY A 248 0.36 7.42 2.69
C GLY A 248 1.47 8.47 2.53
N ALA A 249 1.75 8.89 1.31
CA ALA A 249 2.78 9.87 1.00
C ALA A 249 2.48 11.25 1.62
N GLU A 250 1.21 11.56 1.86
CA GLU A 250 0.76 12.81 2.48
C GLU A 250 1.23 12.95 3.93
N ALA A 251 1.47 11.84 4.62
CA ALA A 251 1.96 11.84 5.98
C ALA A 251 3.50 11.92 6.09
N SER A 252 4.22 11.75 4.98
CA SER A 252 5.68 11.78 4.94
C SER A 252 6.21 12.53 3.72
N PRO A 253 6.49 13.85 3.85
CA PRO A 253 7.01 14.66 2.75
C PRO A 253 8.29 14.10 2.12
N GLY A 254 9.18 13.54 2.95
CA GLY A 254 10.41 12.91 2.49
C GLY A 254 10.17 11.68 1.63
N LEU A 255 9.23 10.83 2.05
CA LEU A 255 8.88 9.63 1.30
C LEU A 255 8.11 9.96 0.02
N ALA A 256 7.22 10.97 0.06
CA ALA A 256 6.56 11.52 -1.12
C ALA A 256 7.58 12.01 -2.17
N ARG A 257 8.61 12.73 -1.72
CA ARG A 257 9.71 13.20 -2.59
C ARG A 257 10.47 12.03 -3.20
N LEU A 258 10.79 11.01 -2.41
CA LEU A 258 11.47 9.81 -2.92
C LEU A 258 10.62 9.10 -3.98
N ALA A 259 9.34 8.84 -3.71
CA ALA A 259 8.45 8.17 -4.64
C ALA A 259 8.30 8.94 -5.97
N ARG A 260 8.22 10.29 -5.92
CA ARG A 260 8.20 11.12 -7.12
C ARG A 260 9.54 11.17 -7.86
N GLY A 261 10.65 11.01 -7.13
CA GLY A 261 12.00 11.07 -7.69
C GLY A 261 12.49 9.78 -8.32
N VAL A 262 11.83 8.65 -8.06
CA VAL A 262 12.16 7.39 -8.74
C VAL A 262 11.65 7.45 -10.17
N PRO A 263 12.54 7.29 -11.18
CA PRO A 263 12.10 7.23 -12.56
C PRO A 263 11.04 6.13 -12.73
N PRO A 264 9.91 6.42 -13.37
CA PRO A 264 8.94 5.37 -13.67
C PRO A 264 9.59 4.33 -14.59
N GLU A 265 9.29 3.06 -14.36
CA GLU A 265 9.57 2.04 -15.38
C GLU A 265 8.71 2.33 -16.62
N THR A 266 9.19 1.92 -17.78
CA THR A 266 8.41 2.02 -19.00
C THR A 266 7.04 1.36 -18.76
N SER A 267 5.97 2.14 -18.88
CA SER A 267 4.57 1.71 -18.69
C SER A 267 4.12 1.44 -17.25
N VAL A 268 4.84 1.87 -16.20
CA VAL A 268 4.29 1.91 -14.83
C VAL A 268 4.18 3.36 -14.39
N GLU A 269 2.97 3.80 -14.08
CA GLU A 269 2.68 5.17 -13.61
C GLU A 269 2.33 5.13 -12.10
N PRO A 270 3.26 5.51 -11.20
CA PRO A 270 2.93 5.65 -9.79
C PRO A 270 2.09 6.90 -9.58
N LEU A 271 0.85 6.70 -9.14
CA LEU A 271 -0.10 7.77 -8.86
C LEU A 271 -0.20 7.98 -7.35
N LEU A 272 0.33 9.09 -6.86
CA LEU A 272 0.24 9.43 -5.45
C LEU A 272 -1.18 9.90 -5.12
N LEU A 273 -1.78 9.27 -4.11
CA LEU A 273 -3.15 9.51 -3.68
C LEU A 273 -3.21 9.51 -2.14
N GLY A 274 -3.94 10.44 -1.55
CA GLY A 274 -4.08 10.52 -0.09
C GLY A 274 -4.88 9.35 0.47
N LEU A 275 -4.39 8.74 1.55
CA LEU A 275 -5.10 7.71 2.31
C LEU A 275 -6.54 8.10 2.68
N PRO A 276 -6.84 9.36 3.09
CA PRO A 276 -8.20 9.77 3.42
C PRO A 276 -9.21 9.53 2.31
N LEU A 277 -8.78 9.53 1.05
CA LEU A 277 -9.67 9.29 -0.09
C LEU A 277 -10.11 7.83 -0.20
N ILE A 278 -9.29 6.89 0.26
CA ILE A 278 -9.61 5.45 0.26
C ILE A 278 -10.25 5.03 1.58
N GLU A 279 -9.76 5.57 2.69
CA GLU A 279 -10.35 5.35 4.02
C GLU A 279 -11.65 6.14 4.22
N ALA A 280 -12.27 6.61 3.14
CA ALA A 280 -13.38 7.54 3.13
C ALA A 280 -14.68 7.01 3.76
N TYR A 281 -14.57 6.33 4.91
CA TYR A 281 -15.67 6.15 5.83
C TYR A 281 -15.67 7.18 6.99
N PRO A 282 -15.29 8.46 6.80
CA PRO A 282 -15.36 9.45 7.85
C PRO A 282 -16.81 9.72 8.32
N PHE A 283 -17.81 9.22 7.58
CA PHE A 283 -19.23 9.35 7.87
C PHE A 283 -19.79 8.24 8.74
N ILE A 284 -18.99 7.21 9.05
CA ILE A 284 -19.35 6.19 10.01
C ILE A 284 -18.55 6.46 11.29
N PRO A 285 -19.07 7.29 12.23
CA PRO A 285 -18.29 7.86 13.34
C PRO A 285 -17.72 6.82 14.32
N TRP A 286 -18.20 5.56 14.27
CA TRP A 286 -17.72 4.45 15.10
C TRP A 286 -16.69 3.57 14.42
N ARG A 287 -16.23 3.90 13.20
CA ARG A 287 -15.30 3.06 12.46
C ARG A 287 -14.07 3.85 12.00
N ARG A 288 -13.06 3.91 12.84
CA ARG A 288 -11.69 4.17 12.38
C ARG A 288 -11.19 2.89 11.74
N PHE A 289 -11.18 2.84 10.43
CA PHE A 289 -10.73 1.66 9.72
C PHE A 289 -9.28 1.81 9.28
N ALA A 290 -8.42 1.05 9.88
CA ALA A 290 -7.23 0.55 9.23
C ALA A 290 -7.68 -0.44 8.16
N GLN A 291 -7.14 -0.28 6.98
CA GLN A 291 -7.52 -1.14 5.86
C GLN A 291 -6.32 -1.97 5.36
N GLY A 292 -5.38 -2.32 6.23
CA GLY A 292 -4.26 -3.16 5.85
C GLY A 292 -3.06 -3.08 6.81
N ASP A 293 -1.97 -3.67 6.41
CA ASP A 293 -0.75 -3.88 7.19
C ASP A 293 -0.02 -2.59 7.65
N TYR A 294 -0.37 -1.42 7.11
CA TYR A 294 0.19 -0.12 7.50
C TYR A 294 -0.40 0.47 8.78
N HIS A 295 -1.51 -0.08 9.26
CA HIS A 295 -2.27 0.51 10.37
C HIS A 295 -1.45 0.72 11.64
N GLY A 296 -0.74 -0.30 12.07
CA GLY A 296 0.07 -0.21 13.28
C GLY A 296 1.19 0.84 13.20
N LEU A 297 1.71 1.10 12.00
CA LEU A 297 2.70 2.16 11.76
C LEU A 297 2.11 3.55 12.00
N ARG A 298 0.87 3.75 11.57
CA ARG A 298 0.16 5.00 11.72
C ARG A 298 -0.22 5.27 13.19
N GLU A 299 -0.76 4.27 13.87
CA GLU A 299 -1.29 4.45 15.24
C GLU A 299 -0.22 4.41 16.32
N GLN A 300 0.75 3.51 16.18
CA GLN A 300 1.72 3.27 17.26
C GLN A 300 3.06 3.95 17.04
N GLY A 301 3.51 4.07 15.80
CA GLY A 301 4.85 4.52 15.51
C GLY A 301 4.94 5.92 14.90
N ARG A 302 3.89 6.41 14.27
CA ARG A 302 3.92 7.61 13.41
C ARG A 302 5.16 7.59 12.53
N ARG A 303 5.36 6.46 11.83
CA ARG A 303 6.51 6.21 10.97
C ARG A 303 6.13 6.32 9.51
N PRO A 304 7.02 6.88 8.68
CA PRO A 304 6.81 6.98 7.25
C PRO A 304 6.49 5.63 6.64
N PHE A 305 5.42 5.57 5.84
CA PHE A 305 5.07 4.39 5.06
C PHE A 305 4.41 4.76 3.75
N LEU A 306 4.46 3.84 2.80
CA LEU A 306 3.64 3.84 1.60
C LEU A 306 2.88 2.53 1.52
N LEU A 307 1.60 2.59 1.19
CA LEU A 307 0.86 1.47 0.62
C LEU A 307 0.94 1.59 -0.90
N VAL A 308 1.45 0.55 -1.54
CA VAL A 308 1.54 0.43 -3.00
C VAL A 308 0.54 -0.63 -3.44
N THR A 309 -0.41 -0.26 -4.29
CA THR A 309 -1.48 -1.16 -4.73
C THR A 309 -1.89 -0.89 -6.18
N GLY A 310 -2.28 -1.93 -6.89
CA GLY A 310 -2.91 -1.81 -8.21
C GLY A 310 -4.42 -1.51 -8.13
N GLY A 311 -4.97 -1.59 -6.90
CA GLY A 311 -6.41 -1.46 -6.66
C GLY A 311 -7.16 -2.79 -6.81
N ARG A 312 -8.39 -2.82 -6.37
CA ARG A 312 -9.23 -4.03 -6.36
C ARG A 312 -9.71 -4.38 -7.76
N ALA A 313 -9.37 -5.58 -8.21
CA ALA A 313 -9.94 -6.17 -9.43
C ALA A 313 -11.36 -6.72 -9.18
N SER A 314 -12.08 -7.07 -10.24
CA SER A 314 -13.40 -7.72 -10.14
C SER A 314 -13.35 -9.10 -9.49
N THR A 315 -12.18 -9.72 -9.49
CA THR A 315 -11.91 -11.03 -8.88
C THR A 315 -11.62 -10.96 -7.37
N TYR A 316 -11.51 -9.76 -6.81
CA TYR A 316 -11.20 -9.55 -5.41
C TYR A 316 -12.15 -10.31 -4.47
N HIS A 317 -11.59 -11.12 -3.58
CA HIS A 317 -12.30 -11.97 -2.61
C HIS A 317 -13.25 -13.00 -3.23
N THR A 318 -12.96 -13.44 -4.46
CA THR A 318 -13.70 -14.50 -5.15
C THR A 318 -12.82 -15.72 -5.44
N ALA A 319 -13.42 -16.84 -5.85
CA ALA A 319 -12.68 -18.03 -6.27
C ALA A 319 -11.98 -17.84 -7.63
N GLU A 320 -12.32 -16.78 -8.36
CA GLU A 320 -11.74 -16.41 -9.64
C GLU A 320 -10.46 -15.59 -9.51
N ASP A 321 -10.01 -15.25 -8.29
CA ASP A 321 -8.69 -14.65 -8.06
C ASP A 321 -7.60 -15.71 -8.21
N THR A 322 -7.35 -16.11 -9.46
CA THR A 322 -6.45 -17.19 -9.87
C THR A 322 -5.19 -16.66 -10.53
N PRO A 323 -4.08 -17.43 -10.52
CA PRO A 323 -2.81 -17.00 -11.13
C PRO A 323 -2.94 -16.62 -12.61
N ASP A 324 -3.82 -17.29 -13.37
CA ASP A 324 -4.03 -17.00 -14.80
C ASP A 324 -4.62 -15.62 -15.08
N THR A 325 -5.18 -14.95 -14.06
CA THR A 325 -5.80 -13.62 -14.22
C THR A 325 -4.82 -12.47 -14.04
N LEU A 326 -3.61 -12.73 -13.52
CA LEU A 326 -2.65 -11.70 -13.20
C LEU A 326 -1.93 -11.13 -14.43
N ASP A 327 -1.65 -9.84 -14.40
CA ASP A 327 -0.72 -9.17 -15.33
C ASP A 327 0.73 -9.28 -14.80
N TYR A 328 1.40 -10.38 -15.12
CA TYR A 328 2.78 -10.61 -14.72
C TYR A 328 3.76 -9.61 -15.32
N ALA A 329 3.45 -9.08 -16.51
CA ALA A 329 4.28 -8.05 -17.12
C ALA A 329 4.23 -6.75 -16.30
N LYS A 330 3.03 -6.35 -15.84
CA LYS A 330 2.86 -5.24 -14.90
C LYS A 330 3.60 -5.53 -13.59
N LEU A 331 3.42 -6.72 -13.01
CA LEU A 331 4.05 -7.10 -11.75
C LEU A 331 5.58 -7.02 -11.84
N ALA A 332 6.16 -7.48 -12.94
CA ALA A 332 7.61 -7.37 -13.19
C ALA A 332 8.08 -5.89 -13.25
N ARG A 333 7.32 -5.01 -13.90
CA ARG A 333 7.63 -3.57 -13.94
C ARG A 333 7.49 -2.93 -12.56
N VAL A 334 6.44 -3.25 -11.81
CA VAL A 334 6.25 -2.81 -10.41
C VAL A 334 7.42 -3.26 -9.55
N THR A 335 7.87 -4.51 -9.70
CA THR A 335 9.03 -5.04 -8.96
C THR A 335 10.30 -4.21 -9.21
N ARG A 336 10.57 -3.82 -10.46
CA ARG A 336 11.72 -2.96 -10.78
C ARG A 336 11.58 -1.59 -10.14
N TRP A 337 10.42 -0.97 -10.24
CA TRP A 337 10.16 0.33 -9.63
C TRP A 337 10.30 0.29 -8.09
N VAL A 338 9.74 -0.74 -7.45
CA VAL A 338 9.88 -0.97 -6.00
C VAL A 338 11.35 -1.15 -5.62
N THR A 339 12.12 -1.89 -6.42
CA THR A 339 13.56 -2.10 -6.18
C THR A 339 14.33 -0.78 -6.19
N ARG A 340 14.04 0.12 -7.14
CA ARG A 340 14.62 1.47 -7.16
C ARG A 340 14.22 2.28 -5.96
N LEU A 341 12.92 2.31 -5.64
CA LEU A 341 12.41 3.04 -4.47
C LEU A 341 13.06 2.54 -3.18
N LEU A 342 13.22 1.22 -3.02
CA LEU A 342 13.92 0.62 -1.89
C LEU A 342 15.35 1.15 -1.77
N VAL A 343 16.12 1.11 -2.87
CA VAL A 343 17.53 1.56 -2.86
C VAL A 343 17.61 3.05 -2.54
N HIS A 344 16.77 3.87 -3.16
CA HIS A 344 16.72 5.31 -2.86
C HIS A 344 16.36 5.58 -1.40
N ALA A 345 15.37 4.89 -0.85
CA ALA A 345 15.02 5.02 0.56
C ALA A 345 16.10 4.48 1.49
N ALA A 346 16.76 3.37 1.11
CA ALA A 346 17.83 2.78 1.91
C ALA A 346 19.07 3.69 2.02
N GLU A 347 19.35 4.46 0.99
CA GLU A 347 20.53 5.31 0.88
C GLU A 347 20.28 6.79 1.25
N ASP A 348 19.04 7.28 1.27
CA ASP A 348 18.75 8.67 1.64
C ASP A 348 19.15 8.95 3.09
N PRO A 349 20.12 9.85 3.34
CA PRO A 349 20.56 10.16 4.69
C PRO A 349 19.60 11.03 5.49
N ARG A 350 18.62 11.66 4.82
CA ARG A 350 17.70 12.63 5.42
C ARG A 350 16.61 11.92 6.20
N ASP A 351 16.09 12.59 7.23
CA ASP A 351 14.83 12.18 7.86
C ASP A 351 13.70 12.36 6.85
N LEU A 352 12.87 11.34 6.71
CA LEU A 352 11.71 11.37 5.83
C LEU A 352 10.56 12.18 6.44
N GLY A 353 10.62 12.45 7.74
CA GLY A 353 9.64 13.20 8.48
C GLY A 353 8.30 12.47 8.61
N TRP A 354 7.54 12.85 9.60
CA TRP A 354 6.17 12.46 9.80
C TRP A 354 5.34 13.71 10.11
N THR A 355 4.23 13.86 9.42
CA THR A 355 3.26 14.92 9.70
C THR A 355 1.91 14.29 9.98
N ASP A 356 1.17 14.85 10.94
CA ASP A 356 -0.20 14.40 11.20
C ASP A 356 -1.06 14.75 9.97
N MET A 357 -1.27 13.77 9.13
CA MET A 357 -2.10 13.77 7.91
C MET A 357 -2.18 15.14 7.22
N VAL A 358 -1.25 15.37 6.32
CA VAL A 358 -1.27 16.50 5.40
C VAL A 358 -1.95 16.00 4.12
N ALA A 359 -3.14 16.50 3.82
CA ALA A 359 -3.75 16.28 2.51
C ALA A 359 -2.97 17.07 1.45
N ASP A 360 -2.79 16.49 0.27
CA ASP A 360 -2.34 17.20 -0.93
C ASP A 360 -3.55 17.32 -1.89
N PRO A 361 -4.44 18.33 -1.72
CA PRO A 361 -5.69 18.40 -2.47
C PRO A 361 -5.48 18.53 -3.98
N LEU A 362 -4.37 19.12 -4.43
CA LEU A 362 -4.08 19.24 -5.85
C LEU A 362 -3.68 17.88 -6.44
N ALA A 363 -2.81 17.13 -5.75
CA ALA A 363 -2.44 15.79 -6.18
C ALA A 363 -3.66 14.88 -6.17
N ASP A 364 -4.48 14.94 -5.12
CA ASP A 364 -5.70 14.15 -4.96
C ASP A 364 -6.72 14.46 -6.05
N ALA A 365 -6.95 15.74 -6.36
CA ALA A 365 -7.87 16.14 -7.43
C ALA A 365 -7.40 15.65 -8.81
N ARG A 366 -6.10 15.75 -9.11
CA ARG A 366 -5.51 15.23 -10.35
C ARG A 366 -5.65 13.70 -10.42
N ALA A 367 -5.39 13.00 -9.32
CA ALA A 367 -5.53 11.54 -9.23
C ALA A 367 -6.99 11.12 -9.44
N ILE A 368 -7.95 11.80 -8.83
CA ILE A 368 -9.38 11.53 -9.02
C ILE A 368 -9.80 11.76 -10.48
N LEU A 369 -9.36 12.85 -11.12
CA LEU A 369 -9.65 13.10 -12.53
C LEU A 369 -9.03 12.04 -13.43
N ARG A 370 -7.80 11.61 -13.15
CA ARG A 370 -7.13 10.53 -13.85
C ARG A 370 -7.91 9.22 -13.72
N PHE A 371 -8.33 8.89 -12.50
CA PHE A 371 -9.14 7.70 -12.22
C PHE A 371 -10.56 7.80 -12.81
N HIS A 372 -11.13 9.01 -12.84
CA HIS A 372 -12.45 9.26 -13.45
C HIS A 372 -12.46 8.96 -14.95
N ALA A 373 -11.31 9.05 -15.63
CA ALA A 373 -11.20 8.72 -17.04
C ALA A 373 -11.56 7.24 -17.32
N SER A 374 -11.39 6.32 -16.33
CA SER A 374 -11.80 4.92 -16.46
C SER A 374 -13.31 4.70 -16.58
N THR A 375 -14.14 5.72 -16.30
CA THR A 375 -15.58 5.64 -16.52
C THR A 375 -15.96 5.76 -18.00
N GLY A 376 -15.02 6.16 -18.86
CA GLY A 376 -15.24 6.39 -20.28
C GLY A 376 -16.40 7.35 -20.55
N ASN A 377 -17.29 7.00 -21.46
CA ASN A 377 -18.53 7.73 -21.71
C ASN A 377 -19.65 7.40 -20.70
N GLY A 378 -19.39 6.50 -19.77
CA GLY A 378 -20.32 6.09 -18.71
C GLY A 378 -21.49 5.24 -19.19
N SER A 379 -21.46 4.73 -20.44
CA SER A 379 -22.60 3.98 -21.01
C SER A 379 -22.97 2.73 -20.22
N GLN A 380 -22.00 2.14 -19.50
CA GLN A 380 -22.20 1.01 -18.59
C GLN A 380 -22.99 1.35 -17.33
N PHE A 381 -23.15 2.62 -17.01
CA PHE A 381 -23.84 3.06 -15.80
C PHE A 381 -25.28 3.54 -16.07
N PRO A 382 -26.21 3.36 -15.12
CA PRO A 382 -27.54 3.94 -15.19
C PRO A 382 -27.50 5.46 -15.34
N TRP A 383 -28.51 6.05 -15.99
CA TRP A 383 -28.56 7.48 -16.33
C TRP A 383 -28.30 8.40 -15.15
N LEU A 384 -28.90 8.13 -13.99
CA LEU A 384 -28.70 8.93 -12.78
C LEU A 384 -27.24 8.93 -12.33
N LEU A 385 -26.58 7.76 -12.32
CA LEU A 385 -25.18 7.65 -11.93
C LEU A 385 -24.25 8.35 -12.93
N ARG A 386 -24.51 8.19 -14.24
CA ARG A 386 -23.77 8.93 -15.28
C ARG A 386 -23.82 10.44 -15.06
N ARG A 387 -25.03 10.94 -14.74
CA ARG A 387 -25.20 12.39 -14.46
C ARG A 387 -24.46 12.81 -13.19
N ALA A 388 -24.49 12.01 -12.14
CA ALA A 388 -23.75 12.26 -10.90
C ALA A 388 -22.23 12.27 -11.13
N LEU A 389 -21.70 11.25 -11.82
CA LEU A 389 -20.27 11.18 -12.15
C LEU A 389 -19.81 12.33 -13.04
N ALA A 390 -20.63 12.75 -14.01
CA ALA A 390 -20.31 13.91 -14.85
C ALA A 390 -20.27 15.21 -14.03
N ALA A 391 -21.21 15.40 -13.10
CA ALA A 391 -21.22 16.54 -12.18
C ALA A 391 -20.00 16.52 -11.24
N ASP A 392 -19.64 15.35 -10.70
CA ASP A 392 -18.46 15.16 -9.87
C ASP A 392 -17.18 15.53 -10.63
N ARG A 393 -17.03 15.05 -11.87
CA ARG A 393 -15.87 15.39 -12.71
C ARG A 393 -15.77 16.90 -12.93
N ALA A 394 -16.87 17.54 -13.31
CA ALA A 394 -16.89 18.99 -13.51
C ALA A 394 -16.52 19.76 -12.24
N ARG A 395 -17.02 19.28 -11.08
CA ARG A 395 -16.72 19.89 -9.78
C ARG A 395 -15.24 19.76 -9.41
N VAL A 396 -14.64 18.57 -9.58
CA VAL A 396 -13.20 18.36 -9.31
C VAL A 396 -12.35 19.23 -10.25
N GLN A 397 -12.72 19.36 -11.52
CA GLN A 397 -12.03 20.25 -12.47
C GLN A 397 -12.09 21.71 -12.01
N ALA A 398 -13.25 22.18 -11.56
CA ALA A 398 -13.42 23.53 -11.05
C ALA A 398 -12.59 23.81 -9.79
N LEU A 399 -12.56 22.85 -8.84
CA LEU A 399 -11.73 22.95 -7.66
C LEU A 399 -10.25 23.00 -8.00
N LEU A 400 -9.79 22.07 -8.85
CA LEU A 400 -8.40 22.02 -9.28
C LEU A 400 -7.98 23.33 -9.95
N HIS A 401 -8.79 23.83 -10.87
CA HIS A 401 -8.51 25.10 -11.55
C HIS A 401 -8.41 26.30 -10.56
N ALA A 402 -9.33 26.38 -9.59
CA ALA A 402 -9.28 27.42 -8.57
C ALA A 402 -8.01 27.34 -7.71
N TRP A 403 -7.63 26.14 -7.31
CA TRP A 403 -6.43 25.92 -6.49
C TRP A 403 -5.14 26.16 -7.27
N GLU A 404 -5.09 25.80 -8.55
CA GLU A 404 -3.95 26.11 -9.44
C GLU A 404 -3.85 27.62 -9.71
N ALA A 405 -4.96 28.35 -9.68
CA ALA A 405 -5.00 29.81 -9.76
C ALA A 405 -4.63 30.52 -8.43
N GLY A 406 -4.34 29.75 -7.36
CA GLY A 406 -3.86 30.28 -6.09
C GLY A 406 -4.92 30.35 -4.98
N ALA A 407 -6.14 29.86 -5.20
CA ALA A 407 -7.11 29.71 -4.13
C ALA A 407 -6.64 28.66 -3.10
N ALA A 408 -6.77 28.95 -1.82
CA ALA A 408 -6.43 28.00 -0.78
C ALA A 408 -7.54 26.93 -0.65
N PRO A 409 -7.22 25.62 -0.68
CA PRO A 409 -8.18 24.56 -0.42
C PRO A 409 -8.81 24.71 0.97
N THR A 410 -10.12 24.50 1.07
CA THR A 410 -10.84 24.51 2.34
C THR A 410 -11.13 23.09 2.82
N ALA A 411 -11.36 22.92 4.13
CA ALA A 411 -11.75 21.64 4.70
C ALA A 411 -13.11 21.13 4.17
N ALA A 412 -14.00 22.06 3.76
CA ALA A 412 -15.29 21.70 3.15
C ALA A 412 -15.08 21.13 1.74
N GLU A 413 -14.26 21.78 0.91
CA GLU A 413 -13.92 21.31 -0.42
C GLU A 413 -13.17 19.97 -0.40
N TYR A 414 -12.27 19.76 0.57
CA TYR A 414 -11.59 18.48 0.71
C TYR A 414 -12.54 17.35 1.13
N ARG A 415 -13.52 17.63 2.00
CA ARG A 415 -14.59 16.65 2.31
C ARG A 415 -15.43 16.32 1.09
N GLU A 416 -15.76 17.33 0.28
CA GLU A 416 -16.47 17.13 -0.98
C GLU A 416 -15.67 16.24 -1.94
N LEU A 417 -14.37 16.51 -2.08
CA LEU A 417 -13.44 15.69 -2.87
C LEU A 417 -13.43 14.23 -2.40
N THR A 418 -13.42 14.02 -1.08
CA THR A 418 -13.47 12.69 -0.47
C THR A 418 -14.77 11.96 -0.81
N LEU A 419 -15.92 12.65 -0.78
CA LEU A 419 -17.21 12.07 -1.18
C LEU A 419 -17.25 11.71 -2.66
N ILE A 420 -16.69 12.55 -3.50
CA ILE A 420 -16.57 12.28 -4.94
C ILE A 420 -15.71 11.03 -5.19
N ALA A 421 -14.57 10.94 -4.51
CA ALA A 421 -13.70 9.77 -4.60
C ALA A 421 -14.40 8.48 -4.16
N LEU A 422 -15.20 8.55 -3.08
CA LEU A 422 -15.98 7.43 -2.59
C LEU A 422 -17.05 6.97 -3.60
N ARG A 423 -17.80 7.92 -4.19
CA ARG A 423 -18.80 7.59 -5.22
C ARG A 423 -18.16 6.96 -6.44
N LEU A 424 -17.02 7.49 -6.88
CA LEU A 424 -16.28 6.96 -8.02
C LEU A 424 -15.78 5.53 -7.74
N GLN A 425 -15.21 5.27 -6.58
CA GLN A 425 -14.80 3.93 -6.17
C GLN A 425 -15.98 2.96 -6.13
N ALA A 426 -17.10 3.36 -5.49
CA ALA A 426 -18.31 2.52 -5.42
C ALA A 426 -18.88 2.20 -6.81
N ALA A 427 -18.86 3.17 -7.73
CA ALA A 427 -19.30 2.99 -9.11
C ALA A 427 -18.42 2.03 -9.90
N LEU A 428 -17.10 2.07 -9.68
CA LEU A 428 -16.14 1.27 -10.41
C LEU A 428 -15.92 -0.12 -9.83
N TRP A 429 -16.15 -0.29 -8.53
CA TRP A 429 -15.90 -1.55 -7.84
C TRP A 429 -16.92 -2.63 -8.18
N HIS A 430 -18.20 -2.29 -8.25
CA HIS A 430 -19.24 -3.28 -8.51
C HIS A 430 -20.39 -2.69 -9.34
N PRO A 431 -20.63 -3.22 -10.56
CA PRO A 431 -21.72 -2.74 -11.41
C PRO A 431 -23.11 -2.79 -10.75
N ALA A 432 -23.35 -3.76 -9.84
CA ALA A 432 -24.59 -3.87 -9.07
C ALA A 432 -24.61 -2.98 -7.80
N GLY A 433 -23.46 -2.42 -7.40
CA GLY A 433 -23.34 -1.51 -6.24
C GLY A 433 -23.59 -0.03 -6.55
N TRP A 434 -23.96 0.30 -7.78
CA TRP A 434 -24.16 1.68 -8.23
C TRP A 434 -25.16 2.49 -7.40
N TRP A 435 -26.13 1.83 -6.80
CA TRP A 435 -27.14 2.50 -5.96
C TRP A 435 -26.56 3.02 -4.64
N PHE A 436 -25.46 2.45 -4.12
CA PHE A 436 -24.70 3.03 -3.00
C PHE A 436 -23.94 4.29 -3.41
N ALA A 437 -23.64 4.46 -4.70
CA ALA A 437 -22.89 5.60 -5.21
C ALA A 437 -23.76 6.86 -5.34
N LEU A 438 -25.08 6.78 -5.13
CA LEU A 438 -26.02 7.91 -5.22
C LEU A 438 -26.26 8.60 -3.86
N TRP A 439 -25.73 8.05 -2.76
CA TRP A 439 -25.81 8.63 -1.43
C TRP A 439 -24.48 9.26 -1.06
#